data_6f41eaa1463ab49ddd18922531f2c8e8
#
_entry.id   6f41eaa1463ab49ddd18922531f2c8e8
#
_cell.length_a   1.000
_cell.length_b   1.000
_cell.length_c   1.000
_cell.angle_alpha   90.00
_cell.angle_beta   90.00
_cell.angle_gamma   90.00
#
_symmetry.space_group_name_H-M   'P 1'
#
loop_
_entity.id
_entity.type
_entity.pdbx_description
1 polymer ?
#
loop_
_entity_poly.entity_id
_entity_poly.type
_entity_poly.pdbx_seq_one_letter_code
_entity_poly.pdbx_strand_id
1 'polypeptide(L)'
;MSGIQFKIPKDSTEYWAKRFKKFGLEYQHTDNTLQVLDFDKILLEFIEVEEQNQDAHINVLSDVPAAFQITGLWGSRLYSSNLEQTRLFLQEILGSEGGITLLPATSKEGKRGWGRGSIDHIAFAVPNSKALDNIWEKALSLGYERELYADRGYFRSVYLKEPGGVRIEFATLTPGFTLDESIQDLGSDLALPPRYEAKRQELLRYYKKQGVHFKKKKEENHEN
;
A
#
# COMPACT_ATOMS: atom_id res chain seq x y z
N MET A 1 10.40 -7.73 3.24
CA MET A 1 10.13 -7.02 1.96
C MET A 1 11.21 -5.99 1.74
N SER A 2 11.51 -5.67 0.49
CA SER A 2 12.68 -4.83 0.17
C SER A 2 12.44 -3.80 -0.93
N GLY A 3 11.30 -3.81 -1.58
CA GLY A 3 11.04 -2.86 -2.64
C GLY A 3 9.56 -2.72 -3.00
N ILE A 4 9.23 -1.55 -3.51
CA ILE A 4 7.91 -1.20 -4.01
C ILE A 4 8.03 -0.97 -5.52
N GLN A 5 7.13 -1.55 -6.29
CA GLN A 5 7.09 -1.44 -7.74
C GLN A 5 5.88 -0.61 -8.16
N PHE A 6 6.13 0.48 -8.87
CA PHE A 6 5.12 1.38 -9.39
C PHE A 6 4.97 1.23 -10.90
N LYS A 7 3.74 1.35 -11.38
CA LYS A 7 3.46 1.52 -12.81
C LYS A 7 3.64 2.99 -13.20
N ILE A 8 4.31 3.24 -14.30
CA ILE A 8 4.37 4.54 -14.96
C ILE A 8 3.94 4.38 -16.41
N PRO A 9 3.33 5.40 -17.05
CA PRO A 9 2.96 5.35 -18.45
C PRO A 9 4.18 5.08 -19.36
N LYS A 10 3.92 4.49 -20.51
CA LYS A 10 4.93 4.30 -21.55
C LYS A 10 5.64 5.64 -21.88
N ASP A 11 6.91 5.55 -22.21
CA ASP A 11 7.80 6.69 -22.53
C ASP A 11 8.02 7.67 -21.36
N SER A 12 7.75 7.25 -20.11
CA SER A 12 7.91 8.10 -18.91
C SER A 12 9.30 7.99 -18.26
N THR A 13 10.11 6.99 -18.58
CA THR A 13 11.42 6.76 -17.94
C THR A 13 12.37 7.95 -18.10
N GLU A 14 12.40 8.59 -19.26
CA GLU A 14 13.25 9.78 -19.47
C GLU A 14 12.84 10.96 -18.57
N TYR A 15 11.54 11.19 -18.41
CA TYR A 15 11.03 12.21 -17.49
C TYR A 15 11.45 11.93 -16.04
N TRP A 16 11.25 10.70 -15.57
CA TRP A 16 11.59 10.31 -14.20
C TRP A 16 13.10 10.34 -13.95
N ALA A 17 13.92 9.92 -14.92
CA ALA A 17 15.38 10.01 -14.84
C ALA A 17 15.84 11.46 -14.68
N LYS A 18 15.31 12.40 -15.48
CA LYS A 18 15.59 13.83 -15.36
C LYS A 18 15.16 14.38 -13.99
N ARG A 19 13.99 13.92 -13.50
CA ARG A 19 13.46 14.32 -12.20
C ARG A 19 14.37 13.84 -11.07
N PHE A 20 14.78 12.58 -11.06
CA PHE A 20 15.69 12.04 -10.05
C PHE A 20 17.02 12.81 -10.03
N LYS A 21 17.61 13.06 -11.19
CA LYS A 21 18.81 13.87 -11.33
C LYS A 21 18.62 15.29 -10.77
N LYS A 22 17.50 15.94 -11.05
CA LYS A 22 17.16 17.28 -10.53
C LYS A 22 17.13 17.32 -8.99
N PHE A 23 16.68 16.25 -8.35
CA PHE A 23 16.63 16.13 -6.89
C PHE A 23 17.88 15.47 -6.27
N GLY A 24 18.93 15.24 -7.07
CA GLY A 24 20.18 14.65 -6.58
C GLY A 24 20.06 13.17 -6.16
N LEU A 25 19.07 12.45 -6.69
CA LEU A 25 18.89 11.04 -6.43
C LEU A 25 19.69 10.22 -7.45
N GLU A 26 20.48 9.30 -6.96
CA GLU A 26 21.16 8.29 -7.79
C GLU A 26 20.13 7.23 -8.21
N TYR A 27 20.12 6.88 -9.48
CA TYR A 27 19.21 5.87 -10.02
C TYR A 27 19.94 4.92 -10.98
N GLN A 28 19.37 3.74 -11.16
CA GLN A 28 19.76 2.78 -12.17
C GLN A 28 18.66 2.66 -13.21
N HIS A 29 19.04 2.52 -14.47
CA HIS A 29 18.11 2.31 -15.57
C HIS A 29 18.42 0.94 -16.22
N THR A 30 17.42 0.07 -16.26
CA THR A 30 17.48 -1.25 -16.90
C THR A 30 16.24 -1.43 -17.76
N ASP A 31 16.42 -1.57 -19.08
CA ASP A 31 15.34 -1.73 -20.04
C ASP A 31 14.20 -0.69 -19.83
N ASN A 32 13.04 -1.14 -19.39
CA ASN A 32 11.85 -0.32 -19.13
C ASN A 32 11.64 0.02 -17.63
N THR A 33 12.67 -0.08 -16.81
CA THR A 33 12.58 0.10 -15.35
C THR A 33 13.63 1.08 -14.85
N LEU A 34 13.20 2.05 -14.04
CA LEU A 34 14.09 2.87 -13.23
C LEU A 34 14.05 2.43 -11.77
N GLN A 35 15.22 2.32 -11.17
CA GLN A 35 15.39 1.95 -9.76
C GLN A 35 16.04 3.09 -9.00
N VAL A 36 15.48 3.45 -7.86
CA VAL A 36 15.99 4.49 -6.96
C VAL A 36 15.79 4.04 -5.51
N LEU A 37 16.69 4.41 -4.63
CA LEU A 37 16.48 4.23 -3.19
C LEU A 37 15.84 5.50 -2.62
N ASP A 38 14.80 5.32 -1.82
CA ASP A 38 14.28 6.42 -1.02
C ASP A 38 15.22 6.81 0.13
N PHE A 39 14.86 7.83 0.90
CA PHE A 39 15.69 8.33 2.01
C PHE A 39 15.87 7.31 3.14
N ASP A 40 14.96 6.35 3.27
CA ASP A 40 15.02 5.25 4.25
C ASP A 40 15.59 3.94 3.64
N LYS A 41 16.16 4.03 2.42
CA LYS A 41 16.78 2.93 1.67
C LYS A 41 15.81 1.84 1.20
N ILE A 42 14.53 2.16 1.06
CA ILE A 42 13.58 1.29 0.38
C ILE A 42 13.82 1.42 -1.13
N LEU A 43 13.91 0.28 -1.81
CA LEU A 43 14.01 0.26 -3.26
C LEU A 43 12.65 0.62 -3.87
N LEU A 44 12.64 1.66 -4.69
CA LEU A 44 11.50 2.05 -5.51
C LEU A 44 11.81 1.74 -6.97
N GLU A 45 10.93 1.01 -7.63
CA GLU A 45 11.05 0.65 -9.05
C GLU A 45 9.89 1.28 -9.82
N PHE A 46 10.23 1.96 -10.90
CA PHE A 46 9.29 2.61 -11.80
C PHE A 46 9.28 1.82 -13.10
N ILE A 47 8.19 1.11 -13.37
CA ILE A 47 8.07 0.16 -14.48
C ILE A 47 7.13 0.75 -15.52
N GLU A 48 7.61 0.93 -16.75
CA GLU A 48 6.76 1.36 -17.85
C GLU A 48 5.74 0.30 -18.24
N VAL A 49 4.50 0.75 -18.39
CA VAL A 49 3.38 -0.07 -18.85
C VAL A 49 2.65 0.64 -20.00
N GLU A 50 2.00 -0.13 -20.86
CA GLU A 50 1.19 0.44 -21.96
C GLU A 50 -0.05 1.21 -21.43
N GLU A 51 -0.41 0.99 -20.18
CA GLU A 51 -1.57 1.58 -19.52
C GLU A 51 -1.38 3.09 -19.31
N GLN A 52 -2.32 3.89 -19.80
CA GLN A 52 -2.34 5.33 -19.56
C GLN A 52 -3.06 5.66 -18.25
N ASN A 53 -2.74 6.82 -17.68
CA ASN A 53 -3.41 7.27 -16.48
C ASN A 53 -4.87 7.63 -16.77
N GLN A 54 -5.78 7.20 -15.90
CA GLN A 54 -7.19 7.59 -15.99
C GLN A 54 -7.40 8.93 -15.28
N ASP A 55 -8.25 9.79 -15.82
CA ASP A 55 -8.52 11.12 -15.27
C ASP A 55 -8.87 11.10 -13.76
N ALA A 56 -9.60 10.09 -13.32
CA ALA A 56 -9.98 9.92 -11.92
C ALA A 56 -8.78 9.67 -10.98
N HIS A 57 -7.61 9.28 -11.51
CA HIS A 57 -6.42 8.98 -10.73
C HIS A 57 -5.35 10.08 -10.81
N ILE A 58 -5.59 11.12 -11.60
CA ILE A 58 -4.65 12.23 -11.76
C ILE A 58 -4.68 13.11 -10.50
N ASN A 59 -3.53 13.27 -9.86
CA ASN A 59 -3.37 14.23 -8.77
C ASN A 59 -3.07 15.62 -9.34
N VAL A 60 -4.09 16.48 -9.36
CA VAL A 60 -3.99 17.86 -9.88
C VAL A 60 -3.08 18.77 -9.04
N LEU A 61 -2.76 18.38 -7.80
CA LEU A 61 -1.86 19.10 -6.90
C LEU A 61 -0.39 18.68 -7.06
N SER A 62 -0.13 17.65 -7.88
CA SER A 62 1.22 17.17 -8.13
C SER A 62 1.97 18.10 -9.10
N ASP A 63 3.27 18.29 -8.84
CA ASP A 63 4.18 18.94 -9.78
C ASP A 63 4.65 18.00 -10.91
N VAL A 64 4.24 16.72 -10.88
CA VAL A 64 4.44 15.75 -11.95
C VAL A 64 3.31 15.91 -12.96
N PRO A 65 3.61 16.22 -14.25
CA PRO A 65 2.59 16.32 -15.27
C PRO A 65 1.75 15.04 -15.37
N ALA A 66 0.46 15.17 -15.65
CA ALA A 66 -0.50 14.06 -15.69
C ALA A 66 -0.02 12.87 -16.54
N ALA A 67 0.60 13.16 -17.70
CA ALA A 67 1.11 12.15 -18.62
C ALA A 67 2.23 11.26 -18.03
N PHE A 68 2.88 11.69 -16.95
CA PHE A 68 4.01 10.97 -16.34
C PHE A 68 3.72 10.50 -14.90
N GLN A 69 2.54 10.79 -14.37
CA GLN A 69 2.20 10.37 -13.00
C GLN A 69 2.13 8.85 -12.88
N ILE A 70 2.45 8.37 -11.69
CA ILE A 70 2.30 6.95 -11.33
C ILE A 70 0.83 6.55 -11.52
N THR A 71 0.58 5.47 -12.24
CA THR A 71 -0.76 4.96 -12.52
C THR A 71 -1.24 3.94 -11.48
N GLY A 72 -0.34 3.41 -10.67
CA GLY A 72 -0.67 2.46 -9.60
C GLY A 72 0.53 1.65 -9.13
N LEU A 73 0.25 0.67 -8.28
CA LEU A 73 1.23 -0.32 -7.86
C LEU A 73 1.31 -1.44 -8.91
N TRP A 74 2.54 -1.83 -9.28
CA TRP A 74 2.80 -3.04 -10.06
C TRP A 74 2.92 -4.24 -9.14
N GLY A 75 3.68 -4.11 -8.05
CA GLY A 75 3.95 -5.18 -7.13
C GLY A 75 4.95 -4.81 -6.04
N SER A 76 5.59 -5.83 -5.51
CA SER A 76 6.60 -5.68 -4.46
C SER A 76 7.67 -6.76 -4.57
N ARG A 77 8.86 -6.51 -4.00
CA ARG A 77 9.91 -7.51 -3.82
C ARG A 77 9.80 -8.14 -2.45
N LEU A 78 9.77 -9.46 -2.41
CA LEU A 78 9.71 -10.25 -1.19
C LEU A 78 10.94 -11.16 -1.10
N TYR A 79 11.77 -10.97 -0.09
CA TYR A 79 12.80 -11.93 0.25
C TYR A 79 12.23 -13.03 1.13
N SER A 80 12.39 -14.28 0.72
CA SER A 80 11.99 -15.45 1.50
C SER A 80 13.17 -16.39 1.72
N SER A 81 13.28 -16.91 2.93
CA SER A 81 14.19 -18.00 3.28
C SER A 81 13.68 -19.37 2.79
N ASN A 82 12.44 -19.43 2.33
CA ASN A 82 11.81 -20.66 1.83
C ASN A 82 10.97 -20.35 0.57
N LEU A 83 11.65 -20.14 -0.55
CA LEU A 83 11.02 -19.72 -1.81
C LEU A 83 9.92 -20.67 -2.30
N GLU A 84 10.16 -21.97 -2.21
CA GLU A 84 9.21 -22.99 -2.67
C GLU A 84 7.90 -22.94 -1.89
N GLN A 85 7.98 -22.89 -0.57
CA GLN A 85 6.80 -22.84 0.28
C GLN A 85 6.08 -21.48 0.17
N THR A 86 6.81 -20.39 0.01
CA THR A 86 6.21 -19.07 -0.24
C THR A 86 5.50 -19.04 -1.58
N ARG A 87 6.09 -19.61 -2.64
CA ARG A 87 5.43 -19.70 -3.95
C ARG A 87 4.17 -20.54 -3.89
N LEU A 88 4.23 -21.69 -3.22
CA LEU A 88 3.07 -22.56 -3.02
C LEU A 88 1.95 -21.81 -2.28
N PHE A 89 2.29 -21.14 -1.18
CA PHE A 89 1.33 -20.29 -0.44
C PHE A 89 0.65 -19.24 -1.34
N LEU A 90 1.42 -18.51 -2.14
CA LEU A 90 0.87 -17.49 -3.03
C LEU A 90 -0.06 -18.11 -4.08
N GLN A 91 0.33 -19.24 -4.69
CA GLN A 91 -0.52 -19.95 -5.64
C GLN A 91 -1.80 -20.48 -5.02
N GLU A 92 -1.71 -21.09 -3.85
CA GLU A 92 -2.86 -21.66 -3.17
C GLU A 92 -3.81 -20.58 -2.66
N ILE A 93 -3.31 -19.47 -2.09
CA ILE A 93 -4.15 -18.44 -1.50
C ILE A 93 -4.62 -17.41 -2.55
N LEU A 94 -3.73 -16.92 -3.41
CA LEU A 94 -4.01 -15.89 -4.41
C LEU A 94 -4.38 -16.45 -5.80
N GLY A 95 -4.00 -17.70 -6.08
CA GLY A 95 -4.11 -18.27 -7.43
C GLY A 95 -2.97 -17.84 -8.39
N SER A 96 -2.05 -17.00 -7.93
CA SER A 96 -0.90 -16.50 -8.70
C SER A 96 0.15 -15.88 -7.76
N GLU A 97 1.29 -15.44 -8.28
CA GLU A 97 2.29 -14.69 -7.50
C GLU A 97 1.84 -13.25 -7.18
N GLY A 98 0.71 -12.79 -7.71
CA GLY A 98 0.06 -11.52 -7.34
C GLY A 98 0.93 -10.26 -7.52
N GLY A 99 1.84 -10.24 -8.51
CA GLY A 99 2.78 -9.12 -8.68
C GLY A 99 3.94 -9.12 -7.66
N ILE A 100 4.14 -10.23 -6.92
CA ILE A 100 5.26 -10.37 -5.99
C ILE A 100 6.47 -10.95 -6.73
N THR A 101 7.58 -10.22 -6.73
CA THR A 101 8.88 -10.73 -7.17
C THR A 101 9.55 -11.43 -5.99
N LEU A 102 9.58 -12.77 -6.02
CA LEU A 102 10.21 -13.57 -4.99
C LEU A 102 11.72 -13.65 -5.19
N LEU A 103 12.46 -13.38 -4.12
CA LEU A 103 13.92 -13.40 -4.09
C LEU A 103 14.41 -14.26 -2.91
N PRO A 104 15.56 -14.97 -3.06
CA PRO A 104 16.15 -15.69 -1.95
C PRO A 104 16.66 -14.72 -0.90
N ALA A 105 16.27 -14.94 0.38
CA ALA A 105 16.82 -14.19 1.48
C ALA A 105 18.23 -14.66 1.82
N THR A 106 19.17 -13.72 1.87
CA THR A 106 20.48 -13.97 2.47
C THR A 106 20.40 -13.84 4.00
N SER A 107 21.44 -14.25 4.73
CA SER A 107 21.47 -14.13 6.21
C SER A 107 21.30 -12.70 6.73
N LYS A 108 21.57 -11.69 5.90
CA LYS A 108 21.38 -10.27 6.24
C LYS A 108 19.94 -9.80 6.00
N GLU A 109 19.29 -10.33 4.98
CA GLU A 109 17.95 -9.90 4.50
C GLU A 109 16.83 -10.70 5.16
N GLY A 110 17.11 -11.87 5.71
CA GLY A 110 16.13 -12.73 6.39
C GLY A 110 15.71 -12.27 7.79
N LYS A 111 16.28 -11.19 8.32
CA LYS A 111 15.87 -10.63 9.61
C LYS A 111 14.83 -9.55 9.37
N ARG A 112 13.60 -9.80 9.81
CA ARG A 112 12.54 -8.79 9.80
C ARG A 112 12.96 -7.62 10.70
N GLY A 113 13.19 -6.45 10.09
CA GLY A 113 13.38 -5.21 10.81
C GLY A 113 12.05 -4.51 11.06
N TRP A 114 11.90 -3.88 12.22
CA TRP A 114 10.80 -2.95 12.50
C TRP A 114 11.36 -1.52 12.53
N GLY A 115 10.58 -0.57 12.05
CA GLY A 115 10.93 0.86 12.08
C GLY A 115 11.08 1.46 10.68
N ARG A 116 11.79 2.59 10.61
CA ARG A 116 12.01 3.31 9.35
C ARG A 116 12.75 2.43 8.34
N GLY A 117 12.33 2.51 7.08
CA GLY A 117 12.89 1.70 6.00
C GLY A 117 12.41 0.24 6.01
N SER A 118 11.36 -0.10 6.76
CA SER A 118 10.74 -1.43 6.72
C SER A 118 9.35 -1.39 6.11
N ILE A 119 9.00 -2.44 5.36
CA ILE A 119 7.66 -2.68 4.83
C ILE A 119 7.02 -3.78 5.69
N ASP A 120 5.87 -3.49 6.30
CA ASP A 120 5.21 -4.42 7.21
C ASP A 120 4.50 -5.57 6.47
N HIS A 121 3.72 -5.24 5.45
CA HIS A 121 2.92 -6.21 4.70
C HIS A 121 2.70 -5.77 3.24
N ILE A 122 2.19 -6.72 2.44
CA ILE A 122 1.60 -6.47 1.13
C ILE A 122 0.10 -6.70 1.28
N ALA A 123 -0.73 -5.76 0.78
CA ALA A 123 -2.18 -5.86 0.84
C ALA A 123 -2.77 -6.11 -0.55
N PHE A 124 -3.67 -7.07 -0.65
CA PHE A 124 -4.44 -7.39 -1.84
C PHE A 124 -5.91 -7.03 -1.64
N ALA A 125 -6.48 -6.35 -2.64
CA ALA A 125 -7.89 -6.03 -2.65
C ALA A 125 -8.74 -7.28 -2.90
N VAL A 126 -9.83 -7.41 -2.14
CA VAL A 126 -10.86 -8.44 -2.35
C VAL A 126 -12.24 -7.79 -2.46
N PRO A 127 -13.18 -8.42 -3.20
CA PRO A 127 -14.43 -7.76 -3.53
C PRO A 127 -15.37 -7.53 -2.34
N ASN A 128 -15.34 -8.38 -1.32
CA ASN A 128 -16.25 -8.29 -0.18
C ASN A 128 -15.83 -9.16 1.01
N SER A 129 -16.55 -9.05 2.13
CA SER A 129 -16.27 -9.80 3.36
C SER A 129 -16.36 -11.31 3.17
N LYS A 130 -17.25 -11.82 2.30
CA LYS A 130 -17.34 -13.26 2.01
C LYS A 130 -16.05 -13.78 1.38
N ALA A 131 -15.39 -12.98 0.53
CA ALA A 131 -14.09 -13.35 0.00
C ALA A 131 -13.00 -13.42 1.09
N LEU A 132 -13.05 -12.53 2.09
CA LEU A 132 -12.18 -12.62 3.27
C LEU A 132 -12.43 -13.89 4.07
N ASP A 133 -13.72 -14.22 4.34
CA ASP A 133 -14.09 -15.44 5.06
C ASP A 133 -13.56 -16.68 4.33
N ASN A 134 -13.72 -16.75 3.01
CA ASN A 134 -13.22 -17.85 2.19
C ASN A 134 -11.69 -17.99 2.27
N ILE A 135 -10.96 -16.87 2.21
CA ILE A 135 -9.49 -16.88 2.34
C ILE A 135 -9.08 -17.33 3.73
N TRP A 136 -9.77 -16.84 4.76
CA TRP A 136 -9.51 -17.18 6.16
C TRP A 136 -9.69 -18.68 6.45
N GLU A 137 -10.79 -19.26 5.96
CA GLU A 137 -11.08 -20.69 6.13
C GLU A 137 -10.17 -21.56 5.23
N LYS A 138 -9.87 -21.11 4.01
CA LYS A 138 -8.92 -21.79 3.12
C LYS A 138 -7.52 -21.86 3.74
N ALA A 139 -7.05 -20.76 4.32
CA ALA A 139 -5.76 -20.73 5.02
C ALA A 139 -5.73 -21.75 6.18
N LEU A 140 -6.82 -21.84 6.95
CA LEU A 140 -6.93 -22.83 8.01
C LEU A 140 -6.87 -24.26 7.47
N SER A 141 -7.63 -24.55 6.42
CA SER A 141 -7.69 -25.91 5.84
C SER A 141 -6.37 -26.38 5.26
N LEU A 142 -5.53 -25.44 4.81
CA LEU A 142 -4.20 -25.69 4.26
C LEU A 142 -3.09 -25.64 5.33
N GLY A 143 -3.43 -25.33 6.59
CA GLY A 143 -2.46 -25.26 7.71
C GLY A 143 -1.62 -24.00 7.73
N TYR A 144 -2.00 -22.93 7.03
CA TYR A 144 -1.29 -21.66 7.06
C TYR A 144 -1.61 -20.85 8.33
N GLU A 145 -0.62 -20.08 8.78
CA GLU A 145 -0.76 -19.23 9.98
C GLU A 145 -1.71 -18.06 9.71
N ARG A 146 -2.82 -18.02 10.47
CA ARG A 146 -3.77 -16.92 10.50
C ARG A 146 -3.43 -15.99 11.65
N GLU A 147 -3.16 -14.71 11.35
CA GLU A 147 -2.66 -13.77 12.35
C GLU A 147 -3.78 -12.89 12.93
N LEU A 148 -4.60 -12.29 12.05
CA LEU A 148 -5.61 -11.33 12.48
C LEU A 148 -6.76 -11.25 11.48
N TYR A 149 -7.99 -11.23 11.99
CA TYR A 149 -9.17 -10.78 11.25
C TYR A 149 -9.66 -9.48 11.89
N ALA A 150 -9.65 -8.38 11.15
CA ALA A 150 -9.93 -7.05 11.68
C ALA A 150 -11.02 -6.32 10.90
N ASP A 151 -11.90 -5.64 11.65
CA ASP A 151 -12.75 -4.59 11.14
C ASP A 151 -12.07 -3.25 11.42
N ARG A 152 -11.67 -2.52 10.36
CA ARG A 152 -11.01 -1.22 10.44
C ARG A 152 -11.97 -0.04 10.39
N GLY A 153 -13.29 -0.33 10.17
CA GLY A 153 -14.32 0.70 10.03
C GLY A 153 -14.49 1.19 8.60
N TYR A 154 -13.40 1.45 7.89
CA TYR A 154 -13.38 1.82 6.47
C TYR A 154 -13.25 0.63 5.54
N PHE A 155 -12.76 -0.48 6.06
CA PHE A 155 -12.61 -1.76 5.38
C PHE A 155 -12.49 -2.88 6.40
N ARG A 156 -12.62 -4.12 5.94
CA ARG A 156 -12.27 -5.32 6.72
C ARG A 156 -11.08 -5.99 6.11
N SER A 157 -10.25 -6.62 6.94
CA SER A 157 -9.06 -7.30 6.47
C SER A 157 -8.74 -8.56 7.25
N VAL A 158 -8.05 -9.47 6.58
CA VAL A 158 -7.41 -10.64 7.18
C VAL A 158 -5.91 -10.58 6.91
N TYR A 159 -5.15 -10.98 7.90
CA TYR A 159 -3.70 -11.07 7.83
C TYR A 159 -3.28 -12.52 7.96
N LEU A 160 -2.54 -13.00 6.97
CA LEU A 160 -1.92 -14.30 6.95
C LEU A 160 -0.40 -14.13 6.98
N LYS A 161 0.28 -15.09 7.56
CA LYS A 161 1.74 -15.12 7.54
C LYS A 161 2.21 -16.16 6.53
N GLU A 162 2.92 -15.72 5.51
CA GLU A 162 3.49 -16.64 4.53
C GLU A 162 4.68 -17.42 5.16
N PRO A 163 5.09 -18.58 4.60
CA PRO A 163 6.08 -19.45 5.21
C PRO A 163 7.46 -18.84 5.47
N GLY A 164 7.84 -17.77 4.79
CA GLY A 164 9.06 -17.00 5.06
C GLY A 164 8.90 -15.98 6.19
N GLY A 165 7.68 -15.85 6.77
CA GLY A 165 7.38 -15.01 7.92
C GLY A 165 6.92 -13.60 7.59
N VAL A 166 6.68 -13.26 6.32
CA VAL A 166 6.14 -11.96 5.92
C VAL A 166 4.61 -11.98 6.00
N ARG A 167 4.05 -10.87 6.42
CA ARG A 167 2.59 -10.69 6.51
C ARG A 167 2.00 -10.35 5.17
N ILE A 168 0.93 -11.06 4.79
CA ILE A 168 0.10 -10.77 3.62
C ILE A 168 -1.28 -10.37 4.12
N GLU A 169 -1.76 -9.20 3.69
CA GLU A 169 -3.09 -8.71 3.99
C GLU A 169 -4.04 -8.92 2.82
N PHE A 170 -5.28 -9.24 3.11
CA PHE A 170 -6.39 -9.19 2.17
C PHE A 170 -7.41 -8.21 2.72
N ALA A 171 -7.82 -7.22 1.94
CA ALA A 171 -8.68 -6.14 2.41
C ALA A 171 -9.85 -5.87 1.45
N THR A 172 -11.03 -5.60 2.01
CA THR A 172 -12.17 -5.11 1.20
C THR A 172 -11.94 -3.64 0.84
N LEU A 173 -12.50 -3.21 -0.30
CA LEU A 173 -12.50 -1.80 -0.69
C LEU A 173 -13.67 -1.01 -0.09
N THR A 174 -14.62 -1.72 0.54
CA THR A 174 -15.83 -1.12 1.09
C THR A 174 -15.91 -1.28 2.62
N PRO A 175 -16.57 -0.32 3.31
CA PRO A 175 -17.31 0.85 2.81
C PRO A 175 -16.42 1.93 2.17
N GLY A 176 -15.11 1.96 2.44
CA GLY A 176 -14.14 2.89 1.86
C GLY A 176 -13.97 4.16 2.69
N PHE A 177 -12.95 4.95 2.33
CA PHE A 177 -12.58 6.16 3.07
C PHE A 177 -13.54 7.33 2.83
N THR A 178 -14.44 7.23 1.85
CA THR A 178 -15.49 8.23 1.61
C THR A 178 -16.72 8.04 2.47
N LEU A 179 -16.65 7.17 3.49
CA LEU A 179 -17.74 6.92 4.43
C LEU A 179 -18.13 8.18 5.22
N ASP A 180 -17.17 9.03 5.56
CA ASP A 180 -17.32 10.20 6.41
C ASP A 180 -16.65 11.48 5.85
N GLU A 181 -15.95 11.39 4.73
CA GLU A 181 -15.37 12.52 4.03
C GLU A 181 -15.65 12.43 2.52
N SER A 182 -15.83 13.58 1.88
CA SER A 182 -15.89 13.63 0.41
C SER A 182 -14.52 13.36 -0.22
N ILE A 183 -14.47 12.96 -1.50
CA ILE A 183 -13.20 12.76 -2.21
C ILE A 183 -12.34 14.04 -2.20
N GLN A 184 -12.98 15.21 -2.29
CA GLN A 184 -12.31 16.50 -2.33
C GLN A 184 -11.70 16.88 -0.98
N ASP A 185 -12.26 16.37 0.11
CA ASP A 185 -11.86 16.70 1.48
C ASP A 185 -11.05 15.58 2.16
N LEU A 186 -10.84 14.44 1.48
CA LEU A 186 -10.13 13.29 2.05
C LEU A 186 -8.79 13.69 2.68
N GLY A 187 -8.64 13.39 3.98
CA GLY A 187 -7.44 13.67 4.76
C GLY A 187 -7.31 15.12 5.21
N SER A 188 -8.32 15.96 5.03
CA SER A 188 -8.29 17.37 5.48
C SER A 188 -8.60 17.54 6.96
N ASP A 189 -9.29 16.58 7.57
CA ASP A 189 -9.66 16.57 8.98
C ASP A 189 -9.34 15.20 9.63
N LEU A 190 -9.58 15.08 10.93
CA LEU A 190 -9.50 13.80 11.63
C LEU A 190 -10.75 12.97 11.29
N ALA A 191 -10.62 12.09 10.30
CA ALA A 191 -11.62 11.09 9.98
C ALA A 191 -11.62 9.97 11.04
N LEU A 192 -12.80 9.59 11.52
CA LEU A 192 -12.96 8.51 12.49
C LEU A 192 -14.11 7.59 12.08
N PRO A 193 -13.90 6.27 12.06
CA PRO A 193 -15.00 5.33 11.90
C PRO A 193 -16.08 5.59 12.96
N PRO A 194 -17.37 5.45 12.64
CA PRO A 194 -18.49 5.79 13.54
C PRO A 194 -18.35 5.23 14.96
N ARG A 195 -17.80 4.02 15.11
CA ARG A 195 -17.57 3.38 16.41
C ARG A 195 -16.53 4.09 17.30
N TYR A 196 -15.68 4.94 16.74
CA TYR A 196 -14.66 5.70 17.47
C TYR A 196 -15.00 7.17 17.64
N GLU A 197 -16.14 7.62 17.12
CA GLU A 197 -16.55 9.03 17.17
C GLU A 197 -16.61 9.57 18.60
N ALA A 198 -17.06 8.76 19.57
CA ALA A 198 -17.07 9.14 20.99
C ALA A 198 -15.67 9.49 21.55
N LYS A 199 -14.59 9.05 20.90
CA LYS A 199 -13.20 9.33 21.28
C LYS A 199 -12.62 10.58 20.61
N ARG A 200 -13.35 11.23 19.70
CA ARG A 200 -12.85 12.37 18.90
C ARG A 200 -12.15 13.43 19.74
N GLN A 201 -12.78 13.88 20.81
CA GLN A 201 -12.23 14.94 21.67
C GLN A 201 -10.94 14.51 22.40
N GLU A 202 -10.85 13.24 22.78
CA GLU A 202 -9.64 12.68 23.38
C GLU A 202 -8.49 12.64 22.36
N LEU A 203 -8.76 12.15 21.15
CA LEU A 203 -7.80 12.06 20.07
C LEU A 203 -7.32 13.44 19.61
N LEU A 204 -8.22 14.42 19.46
CA LEU A 204 -7.84 15.79 19.13
C LEU A 204 -6.91 16.40 20.17
N ARG A 205 -7.17 16.17 21.48
CA ARG A 205 -6.26 16.61 22.55
C ARG A 205 -4.91 15.91 22.49
N TYR A 206 -4.91 14.61 22.22
CA TYR A 206 -3.68 13.85 22.05
C TYR A 206 -2.83 14.39 20.89
N TYR A 207 -3.40 14.53 19.70
CA TYR A 207 -2.69 15.04 18.53
C TYR A 207 -2.22 16.49 18.71
N LYS A 208 -3.02 17.34 19.32
CA LYS A 208 -2.61 18.72 19.65
C LYS A 208 -1.34 18.76 20.51
N LYS A 209 -1.22 17.85 21.50
CA LYS A 209 0.00 17.72 22.32
C LYS A 209 1.21 17.28 21.50
N GLN A 210 1.00 16.58 20.37
CA GLN A 210 2.04 16.17 19.43
C GLN A 210 2.35 17.24 18.36
N GLY A 211 1.74 18.42 18.46
CA GLY A 211 1.92 19.49 17.47
C GLY A 211 1.14 19.29 16.16
N VAL A 212 0.22 18.33 16.12
CA VAL A 212 -0.64 18.09 14.94
C VAL A 212 -1.95 18.86 15.10
N HIS A 213 -2.32 19.63 14.07
CA HIS A 213 -3.54 20.42 14.01
C HIS A 213 -4.35 20.04 12.78
N PHE A 214 -5.60 19.66 12.97
CA PHE A 214 -6.55 19.39 11.90
C PHE A 214 -7.27 20.67 11.49
N LYS A 215 -7.60 20.82 10.20
CA LYS A 215 -8.47 21.91 9.75
C LYS A 215 -9.87 21.64 10.31
N LYS A 216 -10.53 22.66 10.83
CA LYS A 216 -11.94 22.54 11.21
C LYS A 216 -12.77 22.34 9.94
N LYS A 217 -13.62 21.31 9.87
CA LYS A 217 -14.71 21.26 8.88
C LYS A 217 -15.47 22.58 8.98
N LYS A 218 -15.69 23.25 7.85
CA LYS A 218 -16.69 24.33 7.80
C LYS A 218 -18.01 23.67 8.13
N GLU A 219 -18.64 24.13 9.23
CA GLU A 219 -20.04 23.78 9.51
C GLU A 219 -20.84 24.23 8.27
N GLU A 220 -21.38 23.27 7.52
CA GLU A 220 -22.40 23.59 6.53
C GLU A 220 -23.61 24.08 7.33
N ASN A 221 -23.79 25.38 7.35
CA ASN A 221 -25.05 25.97 7.80
C ASN A 221 -26.15 25.46 6.87
N HIS A 222 -26.83 24.41 7.26
CA HIS A 222 -28.15 24.09 6.74
C HIS A 222 -29.10 25.18 7.29
N GLU A 223 -29.05 26.37 6.68
CA GLU A 223 -30.18 27.30 6.78
C GLU A 223 -31.29 26.72 5.90
N ASN A 224 -32.44 26.45 6.56
CA ASN A 224 -33.70 25.96 6.02
C ASN A 224 -34.29 26.86 4.90
#